data_66f0d30db68ffe052573196fec4585fe
#
_entry.id   66f0d30db68ffe052573196fec4585fe
#
_cell.length_a   1.000
_cell.length_b   1.000
_cell.length_c   1.000
_cell.angle_alpha   90.00
_cell.angle_beta   90.00
_cell.angle_gamma   90.00
#
_symmetry.space_group_name_H-M   'P 1'
#
loop_
_entity.id
_entity.type
_entity.pdbx_description
1 polymer ?
#
loop_
_entity_poly.entity_id
_entity_poly.type
_entity_poly.pdbx_seq_one_letter_code
_entity_poly.pdbx_strand_id
1 'polypeptide(L)'
;MKKEMLSLNSWIKEAAEWQQPLDEFLIDYNMRELECSQEDLLAKMQEMLDVMEKSVEHGLSGVRSHSGLTGGDAKKLAAAAGAEGFVNLLGEKALDAVIYATAVGECNAAMGRIVAAPTAGASGVLPGVFFTLKKHCGLDDATLQRGMVVAGSIGMVINERASLAGAMGGCQAECGSAAAMAAGAAVSMLGGTPQQVGTAVAVVFKNVLGLVCDPVAGLVEVPCIRRNGACALQALLAAELALAGISSFINADEAIDAMKSVGDALPCALKETAGGGMAATPSAIEWAKKYFARK
;
A
#
# COMPACT_ATOMS: atom_id res chain seq x y z
N MET A 1 17.68 0.33 29.07
CA MET A 1 16.23 0.03 29.00
C MET A 1 15.96 -0.67 27.67
N LYS A 2 15.23 -1.80 27.64
CA LYS A 2 14.73 -2.32 26.37
C LYS A 2 13.73 -1.30 25.83
N LYS A 3 13.91 -0.83 24.61
CA LYS A 3 12.91 0.00 23.93
C LYS A 3 11.61 -0.83 23.86
N GLU A 4 10.53 -0.28 24.35
CA GLU A 4 9.24 -0.96 24.29
C GLU A 4 8.82 -1.07 22.82
N MET A 5 8.33 -2.25 22.41
CA MET A 5 7.93 -2.52 21.03
C MET A 5 6.74 -1.61 20.66
N LEU A 6 6.79 -1.00 19.49
CA LEU A 6 5.70 -0.15 19.00
C LEU A 6 4.40 -0.96 18.90
N SER A 7 3.31 -0.33 19.30
CA SER A 7 1.97 -0.94 19.34
C SER A 7 0.94 0.04 18.82
N LEU A 8 0.27 -0.32 17.74
CA LEU A 8 -0.85 0.47 17.22
C LEU A 8 -2.02 0.47 18.20
N ASN A 9 -2.26 -0.65 18.89
CA ASN A 9 -3.30 -0.73 19.90
C ASN A 9 -3.04 0.19 21.10
N SER A 10 -1.77 0.35 21.53
CA SER A 10 -1.43 1.31 22.58
C SER A 10 -1.72 2.73 22.13
N TRP A 11 -1.30 3.14 20.96
CA TRP A 11 -1.59 4.46 20.40
C TRP A 11 -3.09 4.74 20.25
N ILE A 12 -3.86 3.74 19.77
CA ILE A 12 -5.33 3.81 19.66
C ILE A 12 -5.96 4.05 21.05
N LYS A 13 -5.50 3.33 22.07
CA LYS A 13 -6.00 3.44 23.43
C LYS A 13 -5.67 4.82 24.02
N GLU A 14 -4.43 5.26 23.89
CA GLU A 14 -3.99 6.56 24.40
C GLU A 14 -4.73 7.72 23.71
N ALA A 15 -4.86 7.71 22.39
CA ALA A 15 -5.62 8.70 21.64
C ALA A 15 -7.09 8.74 22.09
N ALA A 16 -7.71 7.59 22.34
CA ALA A 16 -9.07 7.51 22.82
C ALA A 16 -9.21 8.02 24.26
N GLU A 17 -8.27 7.73 25.17
CA GLU A 17 -8.25 8.23 26.55
C GLU A 17 -8.10 9.76 26.59
N TRP A 18 -7.32 10.31 25.66
CA TRP A 18 -7.13 11.78 25.55
C TRP A 18 -8.22 12.46 24.73
N GLN A 19 -9.18 11.69 24.21
CA GLN A 19 -10.25 12.18 23.31
C GLN A 19 -9.69 12.95 22.09
N GLN A 20 -8.53 12.52 21.60
CA GLN A 20 -7.81 13.13 20.49
C GLN A 20 -7.98 12.27 19.22
N PRO A 21 -8.19 12.88 18.04
CA PRO A 21 -8.10 12.17 16.77
C PRO A 21 -6.74 11.48 16.62
N LEU A 22 -6.72 10.29 16.02
CA LEU A 22 -5.48 9.49 15.95
C LEU A 22 -4.38 10.18 15.12
N ASP A 23 -4.74 10.91 14.08
CA ASP A 23 -3.79 11.67 13.27
C ASP A 23 -3.12 12.81 14.06
N GLU A 24 -3.85 13.52 14.93
CA GLU A 24 -3.26 14.54 15.82
C GLU A 24 -2.31 13.90 16.82
N PHE A 25 -2.74 12.82 17.47
CA PHE A 25 -1.89 12.06 18.39
C PHE A 25 -0.59 11.60 17.70
N LEU A 26 -0.70 11.06 16.48
CA LEU A 26 0.46 10.58 15.72
C LEU A 26 1.36 11.70 15.20
N ILE A 27 0.81 12.87 14.88
CA ILE A 27 1.61 14.08 14.58
C ILE A 27 2.45 14.45 15.80
N ASP A 28 1.83 14.58 16.96
CA ASP A 28 2.53 14.91 18.22
C ASP A 28 3.59 13.87 18.58
N TYR A 29 3.30 12.59 18.35
CA TYR A 29 4.25 11.49 18.55
C TYR A 29 5.46 11.63 17.61
N ASN A 30 5.22 11.79 16.30
CA ASN A 30 6.30 11.90 15.32
C ASN A 30 7.14 13.16 15.47
N MET A 31 6.54 14.30 15.85
CA MET A 31 7.28 15.53 16.16
C MET A 31 8.31 15.31 17.29
N ARG A 32 7.92 14.56 18.33
CA ARG A 32 8.80 14.22 19.45
C ARG A 32 9.91 13.22 19.04
N GLU A 33 9.55 12.17 18.33
CA GLU A 33 10.52 11.13 17.91
C GLU A 33 11.53 11.65 16.87
N LEU A 34 11.10 12.57 15.98
CA LEU A 34 11.94 13.11 14.91
C LEU A 34 12.58 14.46 15.27
N GLU A 35 12.27 15.00 16.45
CA GLU A 35 12.76 16.31 16.93
C GLU A 35 12.51 17.44 15.90
N CYS A 36 11.33 17.46 15.27
CA CYS A 36 10.97 18.43 14.22
C CYS A 36 9.68 19.19 14.56
N SER A 37 9.44 20.31 13.88
CA SER A 37 8.18 21.03 13.97
C SER A 37 7.06 20.32 13.19
N GLN A 38 5.80 20.65 13.52
CA GLN A 38 4.65 20.18 12.75
C GLN A 38 4.73 20.66 11.29
N GLU A 39 5.14 21.88 11.08
CA GLU A 39 5.29 22.49 9.75
C GLU A 39 6.30 21.69 8.91
N ASP A 40 7.47 21.36 9.48
CA ASP A 40 8.49 20.56 8.76
C ASP A 40 7.99 19.14 8.46
N LEU A 41 7.29 18.51 9.42
CA LEU A 41 6.73 17.16 9.23
C LEU A 41 5.71 17.16 8.09
N LEU A 42 4.74 18.08 8.12
CA LEU A 42 3.69 18.14 7.10
C LEU A 42 4.23 18.60 5.74
N ALA A 43 5.19 19.51 5.70
CA ALA A 43 5.88 19.89 4.46
C ALA A 43 6.58 18.69 3.82
N LYS A 44 7.18 17.81 4.63
CA LYS A 44 7.79 16.58 4.12
C LYS A 44 6.76 15.59 3.57
N MET A 45 5.58 15.50 4.20
CA MET A 45 4.47 14.70 3.66
C MET A 45 3.98 15.26 2.31
N GLN A 46 3.92 16.60 2.17
CA GLN A 46 3.57 17.22 0.89
C GLN A 46 4.57 16.91 -0.21
N GLU A 47 5.88 16.99 0.06
CA GLU A 47 6.89 16.60 -0.91
C GLU A 47 6.71 15.18 -1.43
N MET A 48 6.33 14.24 -0.54
CA MET A 48 6.03 12.85 -0.92
C MET A 48 4.76 12.76 -1.76
N LEU A 49 3.68 13.46 -1.38
CA LEU A 49 2.44 13.50 -2.14
C LEU A 49 2.66 14.06 -3.55
N ASP A 50 3.45 15.12 -3.70
CA ASP A 50 3.79 15.70 -5.00
C ASP A 50 4.53 14.70 -5.91
N VAL A 51 5.42 13.89 -5.35
CA VAL A 51 6.12 12.84 -6.10
C VAL A 51 5.13 11.72 -6.47
N MET A 52 4.23 11.32 -5.55
CA MET A 52 3.21 10.31 -5.83
C MET A 52 2.26 10.77 -6.95
N GLU A 53 1.79 12.03 -6.93
CA GLU A 53 0.91 12.58 -7.97
C GLU A 53 1.59 12.57 -9.34
N LYS A 54 2.83 13.08 -9.42
CA LYS A 54 3.64 13.04 -10.65
C LYS A 54 3.91 11.62 -11.15
N SER A 55 4.02 10.63 -10.23
CA SER A 55 4.21 9.23 -10.62
C SER A 55 2.94 8.63 -11.25
N VAL A 56 1.75 9.02 -10.76
CA VAL A 56 0.47 8.67 -11.39
C VAL A 56 0.37 9.26 -12.79
N GLU A 57 0.63 10.56 -12.95
CA GLU A 57 0.62 11.24 -14.24
C GLU A 57 1.58 10.59 -15.25
N HIS A 58 2.80 10.28 -14.80
CA HIS A 58 3.81 9.63 -15.64
C HIS A 58 3.35 8.23 -16.08
N GLY A 59 2.78 7.41 -15.20
CA GLY A 59 2.24 6.10 -15.55
C GLY A 59 1.07 6.19 -16.54
N LEU A 60 0.17 7.15 -16.33
CA LEU A 60 -0.97 7.41 -17.23
C LEU A 60 -0.56 7.89 -18.63
N SER A 61 0.64 8.42 -18.81
CA SER A 61 1.16 8.75 -20.15
C SER A 61 1.35 7.52 -21.06
N GLY A 62 1.40 6.32 -20.47
CA GLY A 62 1.53 5.04 -21.18
C GLY A 62 2.98 4.57 -21.31
N VAL A 63 3.76 4.74 -20.25
CA VAL A 63 5.15 4.27 -20.14
C VAL A 63 5.27 2.76 -20.30
N ARG A 64 6.47 2.30 -20.66
CA ARG A 64 6.81 0.88 -20.74
C ARG A 64 8.01 0.55 -19.89
N SER A 65 7.99 -0.64 -19.29
CA SER A 65 9.11 -1.14 -18.52
C SER A 65 10.34 -1.39 -19.40
N HIS A 66 11.51 -1.33 -18.78
CA HIS A 66 12.79 -1.63 -19.46
C HIS A 66 12.86 -3.06 -19.99
N SER A 67 12.17 -3.99 -19.34
CA SER A 67 12.08 -5.39 -19.75
C SER A 67 11.18 -5.60 -20.97
N GLY A 68 10.25 -4.68 -21.21
CA GLY A 68 9.18 -4.78 -22.19
C GLY A 68 8.02 -5.69 -21.77
N LEU A 69 8.06 -6.24 -20.54
CA LEU A 69 7.05 -7.17 -20.03
C LEU A 69 5.73 -6.48 -19.68
N THR A 70 5.81 -5.24 -19.19
CA THR A 70 4.63 -4.46 -18.74
C THR A 70 4.66 -3.04 -19.28
N GLY A 71 3.53 -2.34 -19.16
CA GLY A 71 3.39 -0.92 -19.44
C GLY A 71 2.24 -0.58 -20.36
N GLY A 72 1.66 0.60 -20.13
CA GLY A 72 0.53 1.16 -20.87
C GLY A 72 -0.83 0.62 -20.46
N ASP A 73 -0.93 -0.21 -19.42
CA ASP A 73 -2.20 -0.80 -18.97
C ASP A 73 -3.03 0.19 -18.16
N ALA A 74 -2.41 1.03 -17.36
CA ALA A 74 -3.09 2.12 -16.67
C ALA A 74 -3.76 3.07 -17.67
N LYS A 75 -3.04 3.47 -18.73
CA LYS A 75 -3.60 4.29 -19.82
C LYS A 75 -4.74 3.61 -20.53
N LYS A 76 -4.62 2.31 -20.85
CA LYS A 76 -5.69 1.53 -21.49
C LYS A 76 -6.93 1.45 -20.61
N LEU A 77 -6.73 1.20 -19.30
CA LEU A 77 -7.84 1.08 -18.37
C LEU A 77 -8.55 2.42 -18.17
N ALA A 78 -7.80 3.53 -18.08
CA ALA A 78 -8.35 4.87 -18.01
C ALA A 78 -9.14 5.24 -19.28
N ALA A 79 -8.63 4.91 -20.45
CA ALA A 79 -9.34 5.13 -21.72
C ALA A 79 -10.62 4.28 -21.82
N ALA A 80 -10.55 3.02 -21.39
CA ALA A 80 -11.73 2.14 -21.37
C ALA A 80 -12.81 2.64 -20.41
N ALA A 81 -12.43 3.17 -19.25
CA ALA A 81 -13.37 3.70 -18.26
C ALA A 81 -14.25 4.85 -18.80
N GLY A 82 -13.72 5.64 -19.75
CA GLY A 82 -14.46 6.71 -20.44
C GLY A 82 -15.15 6.30 -21.74
N ALA A 83 -15.01 5.04 -22.18
CA ALA A 83 -15.52 4.59 -23.45
C ALA A 83 -17.01 4.18 -23.38
N GLU A 84 -17.77 4.50 -24.43
CA GLU A 84 -19.15 4.04 -24.56
C GLU A 84 -19.21 2.51 -24.61
N GLY A 85 -20.13 1.92 -23.84
CA GLY A 85 -20.31 0.47 -23.76
C GLY A 85 -19.35 -0.27 -22.81
N PHE A 86 -18.42 0.42 -22.16
CA PHE A 86 -17.61 -0.20 -21.13
C PHE A 86 -18.43 -0.50 -19.86
N VAL A 87 -18.48 -1.78 -19.48
CA VAL A 87 -19.15 -2.20 -18.25
C VAL A 87 -18.20 -2.05 -17.06
N ASN A 88 -18.38 -0.97 -16.29
CA ASN A 88 -17.59 -0.74 -15.07
C ASN A 88 -18.17 -1.55 -13.89
N LEU A 89 -17.57 -2.72 -13.63
CA LEU A 89 -17.99 -3.63 -12.55
C LEU A 89 -17.65 -3.11 -11.15
N LEU A 90 -16.63 -2.23 -11.03
CA LEU A 90 -16.11 -1.77 -9.74
C LEU A 90 -16.77 -0.45 -9.28
N GLY A 91 -17.45 0.26 -10.19
CA GLY A 91 -17.81 1.66 -9.97
C GLY A 91 -16.60 2.59 -10.11
N GLU A 92 -16.86 3.89 -10.23
CA GLU A 92 -15.82 4.87 -10.58
C GLU A 92 -14.71 4.97 -9.53
N LYS A 93 -15.06 5.03 -8.24
CA LYS A 93 -14.09 5.17 -7.15
C LYS A 93 -13.10 4.00 -7.12
N ALA A 94 -13.63 2.78 -7.11
CA ALA A 94 -12.78 1.60 -7.03
C ALA A 94 -11.94 1.40 -8.31
N LEU A 95 -12.48 1.75 -9.47
CA LEU A 95 -11.74 1.70 -10.74
C LEU A 95 -10.61 2.72 -10.77
N ASP A 96 -10.81 3.96 -10.30
CA ASP A 96 -9.76 4.97 -10.20
C ASP A 96 -8.62 4.52 -9.29
N ALA A 97 -8.92 3.89 -8.15
CA ALA A 97 -7.89 3.35 -7.27
C ALA A 97 -7.01 2.30 -7.98
N VAL A 98 -7.61 1.43 -8.79
CA VAL A 98 -6.87 0.45 -9.60
C VAL A 98 -6.04 1.13 -10.68
N ILE A 99 -6.61 2.13 -11.37
CA ILE A 99 -5.92 2.89 -12.42
C ILE A 99 -4.68 3.58 -11.86
N TYR A 100 -4.83 4.34 -10.75
CA TYR A 100 -3.72 5.09 -10.14
C TYR A 100 -2.66 4.15 -9.57
N ALA A 101 -3.07 3.09 -8.87
CA ALA A 101 -2.12 2.11 -8.34
C ALA A 101 -1.34 1.41 -9.47
N THR A 102 -2.00 1.08 -10.58
CA THR A 102 -1.35 0.50 -11.77
C THR A 102 -0.40 1.49 -12.40
N ALA A 103 -0.80 2.77 -12.53
CA ALA A 103 0.03 3.83 -13.12
C ALA A 103 1.36 3.99 -12.37
N VAL A 104 1.32 4.04 -11.04
CA VAL A 104 2.55 4.14 -10.23
C VAL A 104 3.41 2.88 -10.35
N GLY A 105 2.81 1.69 -10.37
CA GLY A 105 3.54 0.44 -10.61
C GLY A 105 4.23 0.42 -11.98
N GLU A 106 3.58 0.91 -13.02
CA GLU A 106 4.17 1.06 -14.36
C GLU A 106 5.26 2.15 -14.40
N CYS A 107 5.06 3.27 -13.70
CA CYS A 107 6.08 4.31 -13.51
C CYS A 107 7.34 3.71 -12.86
N ASN A 108 7.19 2.93 -11.79
CA ASN A 108 8.30 2.24 -11.13
C ASN A 108 9.02 1.28 -12.09
N ALA A 109 8.29 0.43 -12.82
CA ALA A 109 8.85 -0.53 -13.78
C ALA A 109 9.57 0.15 -14.96
N ALA A 110 9.16 1.37 -15.31
CA ALA A 110 9.80 2.21 -16.32
C ALA A 110 10.97 3.06 -15.76
N MET A 111 11.43 2.79 -14.53
CA MET A 111 12.49 3.55 -13.85
C MET A 111 12.16 5.01 -13.59
N GLY A 112 10.87 5.35 -13.49
CA GLY A 112 10.38 6.66 -13.09
C GLY A 112 10.56 6.92 -11.60
N ARG A 113 10.41 8.17 -11.17
CA ARG A 113 10.49 8.56 -9.76
C ARG A 113 9.19 8.20 -9.05
N ILE A 114 9.30 7.45 -7.94
CA ILE A 114 8.17 7.05 -7.06
C ILE A 114 8.53 7.29 -5.60
N VAL A 115 7.54 7.21 -4.72
CA VAL A 115 7.76 7.09 -3.28
C VAL A 115 7.62 5.62 -2.90
N ALA A 116 8.65 5.06 -2.26
CA ALA A 116 8.54 3.73 -1.68
C ALA A 116 7.64 3.77 -0.43
N ALA A 117 6.46 3.14 -0.50
CA ALA A 117 5.46 3.21 0.57
C ALA A 117 4.71 1.86 0.74
N PRO A 118 5.26 0.91 1.54
CA PRO A 118 6.56 0.98 2.24
C PRO A 118 7.76 0.61 1.37
N THR A 119 7.54 -0.04 0.21
CA THR A 119 8.60 -0.49 -0.73
C THR A 119 8.31 0.02 -2.14
N ALA A 120 9.27 -0.09 -3.05
CA ALA A 120 9.08 0.24 -4.45
C ALA A 120 8.04 -0.68 -5.11
N GLY A 121 8.01 -1.97 -4.72
CA GLY A 121 7.07 -2.96 -5.27
C GLY A 121 5.61 -2.73 -4.87
N ALA A 122 5.37 -2.01 -3.79
CA ALA A 122 4.03 -1.67 -3.30
C ALA A 122 3.69 -0.16 -3.44
N SER A 123 4.53 0.59 -4.16
CA SER A 123 4.47 2.06 -4.25
C SER A 123 3.17 2.62 -4.81
N GLY A 124 2.37 1.81 -5.50
CA GLY A 124 1.11 2.25 -6.10
C GLY A 124 -0.09 2.23 -5.15
N VAL A 125 -0.02 1.49 -4.03
CA VAL A 125 -1.20 1.28 -3.18
C VAL A 125 -1.66 2.56 -2.50
N LEU A 126 -0.76 3.28 -1.81
CA LEU A 126 -1.10 4.54 -1.15
C LEU A 126 -1.60 5.59 -2.14
N PRO A 127 -0.88 5.93 -3.24
CA PRO A 127 -1.38 6.89 -4.22
C PRO A 127 -2.73 6.49 -4.81
N GLY A 128 -2.94 5.18 -5.09
CA GLY A 128 -4.20 4.64 -5.57
C GLY A 128 -5.37 5.00 -4.66
N VAL A 129 -5.20 4.86 -3.35
CA VAL A 129 -6.23 5.18 -2.36
C VAL A 129 -6.35 6.70 -2.15
N PHE A 130 -5.23 7.39 -1.92
CA PHE A 130 -5.21 8.80 -1.54
C PHE A 130 -5.82 9.70 -2.63
N PHE A 131 -5.37 9.56 -3.88
CA PHE A 131 -5.89 10.39 -4.98
C PHE A 131 -7.31 10.01 -5.39
N THR A 132 -7.72 8.77 -5.16
CA THR A 132 -9.13 8.39 -5.29
C THR A 132 -9.99 9.11 -4.26
N LEU A 133 -9.58 9.14 -2.99
CA LEU A 133 -10.31 9.86 -1.94
C LEU A 133 -10.27 11.38 -2.17
N LYS A 134 -9.13 11.95 -2.58
CA LYS A 134 -9.04 13.37 -2.99
C LYS A 134 -10.10 13.70 -4.04
N LYS A 135 -10.16 12.91 -5.11
CA LYS A 135 -11.07 13.14 -6.25
C LYS A 135 -12.54 12.95 -5.89
N HIS A 136 -12.87 11.86 -5.19
CA HIS A 136 -14.27 11.44 -5.00
C HIS A 136 -14.89 11.82 -3.66
N CYS A 137 -14.07 12.16 -2.67
CA CYS A 137 -14.53 12.61 -1.34
C CYS A 137 -14.20 14.08 -1.07
N GLY A 138 -13.52 14.77 -2.01
CA GLY A 138 -13.21 16.19 -1.91
C GLY A 138 -12.20 16.51 -0.79
N LEU A 139 -11.30 15.58 -0.47
CA LEU A 139 -10.28 15.81 0.54
C LEU A 139 -9.23 16.81 0.05
N ASP A 140 -8.84 17.73 0.94
CA ASP A 140 -7.78 18.71 0.66
C ASP A 140 -6.37 18.15 0.94
N ASP A 141 -5.36 18.89 0.52
CA ASP A 141 -3.97 18.48 0.69
C ASP A 141 -3.57 18.40 2.17
N ALA A 142 -4.11 19.25 3.03
CA ALA A 142 -3.86 19.19 4.46
C ALA A 142 -4.34 17.88 5.08
N THR A 143 -5.51 17.40 4.69
CA THR A 143 -6.05 16.09 5.09
C THR A 143 -5.18 14.95 4.58
N LEU A 144 -4.70 15.02 3.33
CA LEU A 144 -3.80 14.01 2.78
C LEU A 144 -2.44 13.99 3.50
N GLN A 145 -1.86 15.15 3.84
CA GLN A 145 -0.62 15.24 4.63
C GLN A 145 -0.77 14.52 5.99
N ARG A 146 -1.85 14.78 6.70
CA ARG A 146 -2.17 14.12 7.98
C ARG A 146 -2.36 12.61 7.78
N GLY A 147 -3.06 12.20 6.71
CA GLY A 147 -3.19 10.80 6.31
C GLY A 147 -1.85 10.12 6.04
N MET A 148 -0.88 10.81 5.44
CA MET A 148 0.48 10.29 5.24
C MET A 148 1.21 10.04 6.55
N VAL A 149 1.03 10.89 7.58
CA VAL A 149 1.60 10.65 8.92
C VAL A 149 0.98 9.39 9.53
N VAL A 150 -0.34 9.21 9.44
CA VAL A 150 -1.02 7.98 9.91
C VAL A 150 -0.49 6.74 9.18
N ALA A 151 -0.41 6.78 7.84
CA ALA A 151 0.12 5.68 7.05
C ALA A 151 1.57 5.34 7.44
N GLY A 152 2.43 6.34 7.56
CA GLY A 152 3.82 6.16 7.98
C GLY A 152 3.95 5.54 9.36
N SER A 153 3.15 6.01 10.32
CA SER A 153 3.13 5.49 11.71
C SER A 153 2.67 4.03 11.75
N ILE A 154 1.64 3.65 10.99
CA ILE A 154 1.23 2.24 10.86
C ILE A 154 2.38 1.42 10.27
N GLY A 155 3.06 1.93 9.24
CA GLY A 155 4.23 1.29 8.64
C GLY A 155 5.37 1.08 9.63
N MET A 156 5.63 2.02 10.55
CA MET A 156 6.62 1.87 11.62
C MET A 156 6.28 0.71 12.55
N VAL A 157 5.02 0.58 12.99
CA VAL A 157 4.56 -0.54 13.81
C VAL A 157 4.75 -1.87 13.10
N ILE A 158 4.35 -1.96 11.83
CA ILE A 158 4.50 -3.18 11.03
C ILE A 158 5.98 -3.55 10.86
N ASN A 159 6.85 -2.57 10.60
CA ASN A 159 8.28 -2.81 10.45
C ASN A 159 8.94 -3.36 11.70
N GLU A 160 8.54 -2.84 12.87
CA GLU A 160 9.13 -3.26 14.14
C GLU A 160 8.61 -4.63 14.59
N ARG A 161 7.31 -4.91 14.41
CA ARG A 161 6.67 -6.16 14.83
C ARG A 161 6.89 -7.32 13.85
N ALA A 162 7.01 -7.02 12.56
CA ALA A 162 7.07 -8.02 11.52
C ALA A 162 8.20 -7.74 10.51
N SER A 163 7.84 -7.36 9.30
CA SER A 163 8.72 -6.94 8.23
C SER A 163 7.91 -6.24 7.14
N LEU A 164 8.56 -5.38 6.38
CA LEU A 164 7.99 -4.74 5.18
C LEU A 164 8.51 -5.38 3.88
N ALA A 165 9.45 -6.33 3.96
CA ALA A 165 10.14 -6.89 2.81
C ALA A 165 9.50 -8.17 2.31
N GLY A 166 9.24 -8.24 0.99
CA GLY A 166 8.74 -9.46 0.34
C GLY A 166 9.67 -10.66 0.49
N ALA A 167 10.98 -10.42 0.51
CA ALA A 167 12.01 -11.42 0.75
C ALA A 167 11.96 -12.05 2.16
N MET A 168 11.41 -11.34 3.13
CA MET A 168 11.27 -11.84 4.51
C MET A 168 9.90 -12.48 4.75
N GLY A 169 8.83 -11.80 4.35
CA GLY A 169 7.47 -12.18 4.72
C GLY A 169 6.52 -12.48 3.57
N GLY A 170 6.98 -12.52 2.32
CA GLY A 170 6.10 -12.63 1.16
C GLY A 170 5.47 -11.29 0.77
N CYS A 171 4.61 -11.28 -0.24
CA CYS A 171 3.93 -10.07 -0.71
C CYS A 171 2.91 -9.55 0.32
N GLN A 172 2.44 -10.39 1.27
CA GLN A 172 1.65 -9.95 2.41
C GLN A 172 2.39 -8.91 3.28
N ALA A 173 3.72 -9.05 3.43
CA ALA A 173 4.56 -8.11 4.16
C ALA A 173 4.80 -6.82 3.37
N GLU A 174 4.74 -6.86 2.07
CA GLU A 174 4.98 -5.72 1.17
C GLU A 174 3.67 -5.01 0.77
N CYS A 175 2.91 -5.60 -0.16
CA CYS A 175 1.65 -5.03 -0.62
C CYS A 175 0.55 -5.07 0.46
N GLY A 176 0.57 -6.10 1.33
CA GLY A 176 -0.36 -6.18 2.47
C GLY A 176 -0.11 -5.05 3.48
N SER A 177 1.16 -4.75 3.79
CA SER A 177 1.50 -3.60 4.64
C SER A 177 1.09 -2.28 4.01
N ALA A 178 1.35 -2.09 2.70
CA ALA A 178 0.91 -0.90 1.99
C ALA A 178 -0.62 -0.71 2.04
N ALA A 179 -1.37 -1.81 1.87
CA ALA A 179 -2.83 -1.79 1.96
C ALA A 179 -3.32 -1.47 3.40
N ALA A 180 -2.65 -2.01 4.43
CA ALA A 180 -2.97 -1.73 5.82
C ALA A 180 -2.68 -0.25 6.19
N MET A 181 -1.54 0.29 5.75
CA MET A 181 -1.19 1.70 5.86
C MET A 181 -2.24 2.59 5.19
N ALA A 182 -2.62 2.26 3.95
CA ALA A 182 -3.60 3.01 3.17
C ALA A 182 -5.01 2.93 3.79
N ALA A 183 -5.43 1.75 4.28
CA ALA A 183 -6.74 1.55 4.91
C ALA A 183 -6.88 2.34 6.20
N GLY A 184 -5.87 2.27 7.08
CA GLY A 184 -5.88 3.04 8.33
C GLY A 184 -5.87 4.55 8.09
N ALA A 185 -5.06 5.02 7.13
CA ALA A 185 -5.05 6.42 6.72
C ALA A 185 -6.40 6.86 6.12
N ALA A 186 -7.01 6.04 5.27
CA ALA A 186 -8.32 6.33 4.68
C ALA A 186 -9.41 6.51 5.74
N VAL A 187 -9.45 5.62 6.76
CA VAL A 187 -10.38 5.75 7.88
C VAL A 187 -10.16 7.06 8.63
N SER A 188 -8.89 7.39 8.95
CA SER A 188 -8.54 8.64 9.64
C SER A 188 -8.93 9.87 8.83
N MET A 189 -8.57 9.92 7.54
CA MET A 189 -8.90 11.04 6.63
C MET A 189 -10.40 11.25 6.45
N LEU A 190 -11.21 10.20 6.61
CA LEU A 190 -12.67 10.25 6.51
C LEU A 190 -13.36 10.45 7.88
N GLY A 191 -12.61 10.82 8.93
CA GLY A 191 -13.15 11.16 10.25
C GLY A 191 -13.52 9.94 11.10
N GLY A 192 -12.98 8.76 10.80
CA GLY A 192 -13.18 7.57 11.61
C GLY A 192 -12.44 7.63 12.95
N THR A 193 -12.93 6.86 13.91
CA THR A 193 -12.35 6.76 15.25
C THR A 193 -11.01 6.01 15.26
N PRO A 194 -10.15 6.20 16.28
CA PRO A 194 -8.93 5.40 16.43
C PRO A 194 -9.16 3.89 16.37
N GLN A 195 -10.26 3.40 16.96
CA GLN A 195 -10.64 1.99 16.96
C GLN A 195 -10.98 1.49 15.55
N GLN A 196 -11.62 2.32 14.74
CA GLN A 196 -11.92 2.00 13.34
C GLN A 196 -10.65 1.93 12.50
N VAL A 197 -9.65 2.78 12.76
CA VAL A 197 -8.31 2.69 12.12
C VAL A 197 -7.69 1.32 12.40
N GLY A 198 -7.64 0.89 13.66
CA GLY A 198 -7.12 -0.43 14.02
C GLY A 198 -7.90 -1.59 13.37
N THR A 199 -9.22 -1.44 13.30
CA THR A 199 -10.09 -2.41 12.62
C THR A 199 -9.72 -2.55 11.15
N ALA A 200 -9.55 -1.44 10.42
CA ALA A 200 -9.20 -1.45 9.01
C ALA A 200 -7.85 -2.15 8.77
N VAL A 201 -6.82 -1.84 9.57
CA VAL A 201 -5.52 -2.52 9.54
C VAL A 201 -5.66 -4.03 9.72
N ALA A 202 -6.40 -4.47 10.74
CA ALA A 202 -6.62 -5.88 11.02
C ALA A 202 -7.38 -6.60 9.88
N VAL A 203 -8.38 -5.94 9.29
CA VAL A 203 -9.17 -6.51 8.17
C VAL A 203 -8.29 -6.74 6.95
N VAL A 204 -7.41 -5.79 6.61
CA VAL A 204 -6.47 -5.96 5.48
C VAL A 204 -5.64 -7.23 5.68
N PHE A 205 -4.98 -7.38 6.83
CA PHE A 205 -4.13 -8.55 7.05
C PHE A 205 -4.90 -9.87 7.00
N LYS A 206 -6.12 -9.92 7.53
CA LYS A 206 -6.98 -11.12 7.40
C LYS A 206 -7.22 -11.52 5.94
N ASN A 207 -7.34 -10.54 5.05
CA ASN A 207 -7.64 -10.79 3.64
C ASN A 207 -6.41 -11.17 2.81
N VAL A 208 -5.20 -10.78 3.24
CA VAL A 208 -3.96 -10.95 2.44
C VAL A 208 -2.98 -11.97 3.03
N LEU A 209 -3.31 -12.62 4.16
CA LEU A 209 -2.44 -13.64 4.75
C LEU A 209 -2.12 -14.75 3.74
N GLY A 210 -0.85 -15.12 3.67
CA GLY A 210 -0.35 -16.14 2.75
C GLY A 210 -0.03 -15.62 1.34
N LEU A 211 -0.19 -14.32 1.05
CA LEU A 211 0.19 -13.78 -0.25
C LEU A 211 1.71 -13.83 -0.43
N VAL A 212 2.14 -14.66 -1.38
CA VAL A 212 3.56 -14.96 -1.66
C VAL A 212 4.24 -13.88 -2.49
N CYS A 213 5.58 -13.77 -2.41
CA CYS A 213 6.37 -12.90 -3.28
C CYS A 213 7.08 -13.75 -4.35
N ASP A 214 6.55 -13.72 -5.57
CA ASP A 214 6.92 -14.62 -6.68
C ASP A 214 7.10 -13.88 -8.02
N PRO A 215 7.90 -12.78 -8.07
CA PRO A 215 8.03 -11.95 -9.25
C PRO A 215 8.75 -12.70 -10.38
N VAL A 216 8.21 -12.59 -11.60
CA VAL A 216 8.78 -13.20 -12.82
C VAL A 216 10.18 -12.64 -13.07
N ALA A 217 11.17 -13.51 -13.18
CA ALA A 217 12.57 -13.18 -13.36
C ALA A 217 13.16 -12.27 -12.26
N GLY A 218 12.52 -12.18 -11.09
CA GLY A 218 12.91 -11.28 -10.00
C GLY A 218 12.58 -9.80 -10.27
N LEU A 219 11.82 -9.50 -11.34
CA LEU A 219 11.46 -8.13 -11.70
C LEU A 219 10.16 -7.70 -11.03
N VAL A 220 10.15 -6.48 -10.47
CA VAL A 220 8.97 -5.89 -9.80
C VAL A 220 7.93 -5.43 -10.83
N GLU A 221 7.46 -6.38 -11.65
CA GLU A 221 6.53 -6.15 -12.75
C GLU A 221 5.33 -7.10 -12.69
N VAL A 222 5.55 -8.39 -12.92
CA VAL A 222 4.52 -9.43 -12.89
C VAL A 222 4.80 -10.38 -11.72
N PRO A 223 3.85 -10.52 -10.77
CA PRO A 223 2.48 -9.98 -10.72
C PRO A 223 2.35 -8.62 -9.99
N CYS A 224 3.45 -7.97 -9.59
CA CYS A 224 3.50 -6.85 -8.64
C CYS A 224 2.57 -5.68 -9.02
N ILE A 225 2.60 -5.22 -10.29
CA ILE A 225 1.79 -4.10 -10.76
C ILE A 225 0.29 -4.39 -10.56
N ARG A 226 -0.15 -5.62 -10.87
CA ARG A 226 -1.55 -6.03 -10.69
C ARG A 226 -1.94 -6.14 -9.21
N ARG A 227 -1.01 -6.60 -8.37
CA ARG A 227 -1.23 -6.69 -6.92
C ARG A 227 -1.37 -5.32 -6.27
N ASN A 228 -0.70 -4.27 -6.77
CA ASN A 228 -0.90 -2.92 -6.27
C ASN A 228 -2.37 -2.48 -6.43
N GLY A 229 -2.97 -2.68 -7.62
CA GLY A 229 -4.39 -2.38 -7.84
C GLY A 229 -5.33 -3.18 -6.94
N ALA A 230 -5.08 -4.49 -6.81
CA ALA A 230 -5.87 -5.35 -5.93
C ALA A 230 -5.74 -4.92 -4.45
N CYS A 231 -4.55 -4.57 -4.00
CA CYS A 231 -4.30 -4.12 -2.64
C CYS A 231 -4.88 -2.73 -2.35
N ALA A 232 -4.96 -1.83 -3.33
CA ALA A 232 -5.69 -0.58 -3.20
C ALA A 232 -7.20 -0.83 -2.97
N LEU A 233 -7.79 -1.81 -3.67
CA LEU A 233 -9.17 -2.23 -3.42
C LEU A 233 -9.35 -2.87 -2.03
N GLN A 234 -8.40 -3.68 -1.57
CA GLN A 234 -8.43 -4.24 -0.21
C GLN A 234 -8.38 -3.14 0.85
N ALA A 235 -7.60 -2.08 0.63
CA ALA A 235 -7.55 -0.94 1.52
C ALA A 235 -8.90 -0.20 1.59
N LEU A 236 -9.52 0.08 0.44
CA LEU A 236 -10.84 0.73 0.38
C LEU A 236 -11.92 -0.13 1.03
N LEU A 237 -11.95 -1.44 0.74
CA LEU A 237 -12.87 -2.39 1.36
C LEU A 237 -12.73 -2.40 2.89
N ALA A 238 -11.50 -2.49 3.40
CA ALA A 238 -11.25 -2.52 4.83
C ALA A 238 -11.65 -1.21 5.53
N ALA A 239 -11.38 -0.07 4.90
CA ALA A 239 -11.79 1.23 5.38
C ALA A 239 -13.32 1.36 5.44
N GLU A 240 -14.02 0.93 4.38
CA GLU A 240 -15.47 0.98 4.31
C GLU A 240 -16.14 0.10 5.36
N LEU A 241 -15.64 -1.14 5.56
CA LEU A 241 -16.13 -2.02 6.62
C LEU A 241 -15.95 -1.40 8.01
N ALA A 242 -14.79 -0.82 8.29
CA ALA A 242 -14.50 -0.18 9.56
C ALA A 242 -15.39 1.06 9.80
N LEU A 243 -15.55 1.93 8.79
CA LEU A 243 -16.40 3.12 8.86
C LEU A 243 -17.89 2.75 9.00
N ALA A 244 -18.31 1.62 8.44
CA ALA A 244 -19.66 1.08 8.62
C ALA A 244 -19.90 0.50 10.04
N GLY A 245 -18.89 0.53 10.93
CA GLY A 245 -19.00 0.05 12.30
C GLY A 245 -18.77 -1.47 12.47
N ILE A 246 -18.31 -2.16 11.42
CA ILE A 246 -17.95 -3.58 11.52
C ILE A 246 -16.61 -3.69 12.27
N SER A 247 -16.64 -4.34 13.43
CA SER A 247 -15.45 -4.51 14.28
C SER A 247 -14.62 -5.73 13.89
N SER A 248 -13.35 -5.73 14.31
CA SER A 248 -12.47 -6.87 14.18
C SER A 248 -12.29 -7.57 15.53
N PHE A 249 -12.56 -8.89 15.61
CA PHE A 249 -12.30 -9.70 16.81
C PHE A 249 -10.79 -9.79 17.09
N ILE A 250 -9.96 -9.94 16.06
CA ILE A 250 -8.50 -9.90 16.15
C ILE A 250 -8.07 -8.45 15.98
N ASN A 251 -7.33 -7.90 16.93
CA ASN A 251 -6.85 -6.53 16.89
C ASN A 251 -5.70 -6.32 15.88
N ALA A 252 -5.30 -5.07 15.66
CA ALA A 252 -4.29 -4.73 14.65
C ALA A 252 -2.93 -5.38 14.93
N ASP A 253 -2.43 -5.28 16.16
CA ASP A 253 -1.12 -5.83 16.52
C ASP A 253 -1.06 -7.34 16.37
N GLU A 254 -2.11 -8.05 16.83
CA GLU A 254 -2.22 -9.50 16.66
C GLU A 254 -2.30 -9.91 15.19
N ALA A 255 -2.96 -9.12 14.35
CA ALA A 255 -3.03 -9.38 12.91
C ALA A 255 -1.66 -9.18 12.23
N ILE A 256 -0.88 -8.19 12.68
CA ILE A 256 0.50 -7.97 12.22
C ILE A 256 1.40 -9.14 12.67
N ASP A 257 1.28 -9.58 13.93
CA ASP A 257 2.04 -10.72 14.46
C ASP A 257 1.69 -12.03 13.74
N ALA A 258 0.40 -12.22 13.39
CA ALA A 258 -0.04 -13.34 12.59
C ALA A 258 0.57 -13.30 11.17
N MET A 259 0.64 -12.11 10.54
CA MET A 259 1.29 -11.92 9.25
C MET A 259 2.78 -12.30 9.32
N LYS A 260 3.48 -11.90 10.40
CA LYS A 260 4.86 -12.31 10.63
C LYS A 260 4.99 -13.83 10.72
N SER A 261 4.16 -14.46 11.55
CA SER A 261 4.17 -15.92 11.75
C SER A 261 3.95 -16.69 10.44
N VAL A 262 2.98 -16.25 9.63
CA VAL A 262 2.72 -16.82 8.29
C VAL A 262 3.90 -16.58 7.36
N GLY A 263 4.47 -15.36 7.37
CA GLY A 263 5.65 -15.03 6.58
C GLY A 263 6.85 -15.91 6.93
N ASP A 264 7.11 -16.14 8.22
CA ASP A 264 8.19 -17.02 8.68
C ASP A 264 8.01 -18.46 8.19
N ALA A 265 6.76 -18.94 8.11
CA ALA A 265 6.40 -20.28 7.65
C ALA A 265 6.43 -20.46 6.12
N LEU A 266 6.46 -19.38 5.32
CA LEU A 266 6.52 -19.48 3.87
C LEU A 266 7.83 -20.13 3.40
N PRO A 267 7.78 -21.06 2.42
CA PRO A 267 8.99 -21.60 1.79
C PRO A 267 9.85 -20.51 1.13
N CYS A 268 11.17 -20.67 1.16
CA CYS A 268 12.11 -19.75 0.51
C CYS A 268 11.79 -19.50 -0.97
N ALA A 269 11.31 -20.51 -1.69
CA ALA A 269 10.91 -20.39 -3.11
C ALA A 269 9.78 -19.36 -3.34
N LEU A 270 9.06 -18.96 -2.30
CA LEU A 270 7.93 -18.02 -2.35
C LEU A 270 8.24 -16.66 -1.69
N LYS A 271 9.53 -16.39 -1.43
CA LYS A 271 10.05 -15.17 -0.79
C LYS A 271 10.99 -14.40 -1.73
N GLU A 272 10.47 -13.91 -2.85
CA GLU A 272 11.17 -13.04 -3.82
C GLU A 272 12.41 -13.70 -4.49
N THR A 273 12.50 -15.03 -4.45
CA THR A 273 13.64 -15.77 -5.03
C THR A 273 13.45 -16.14 -6.50
N ALA A 274 12.29 -15.84 -7.09
CA ALA A 274 11.86 -16.33 -8.41
C ALA A 274 11.90 -17.88 -8.56
N GLY A 275 11.97 -18.60 -7.43
CA GLY A 275 12.08 -20.06 -7.41
C GLY A 275 10.73 -20.80 -7.38
N GLY A 276 9.60 -20.07 -7.22
CA GLY A 276 8.26 -20.66 -7.08
C GLY A 276 7.16 -19.75 -7.59
N GLY A 277 5.91 -20.19 -7.42
CA GLY A 277 4.73 -19.39 -7.77
C GLY A 277 4.68 -19.02 -9.26
N MET A 278 4.29 -17.77 -9.55
CA MET A 278 4.20 -17.24 -10.91
C MET A 278 5.55 -17.32 -11.66
N ALA A 279 6.65 -17.05 -10.96
CA ALA A 279 8.00 -17.07 -11.54
C ALA A 279 8.41 -18.46 -12.05
N ALA A 280 7.89 -19.54 -11.48
CA ALA A 280 8.20 -20.92 -11.85
C ALA A 280 7.26 -21.49 -12.93
N THR A 281 6.34 -20.71 -13.48
CA THR A 281 5.47 -21.16 -14.58
C THR A 281 6.26 -21.31 -15.87
N PRO A 282 5.86 -22.24 -16.79
CA PRO A 282 6.56 -22.43 -18.07
C PRO A 282 6.74 -21.13 -18.87
N SER A 283 5.70 -20.30 -18.94
CA SER A 283 5.74 -19.01 -19.64
C SER A 283 6.75 -18.03 -19.03
N ALA A 284 6.80 -17.97 -17.68
CA ALA A 284 7.75 -17.10 -16.97
C ALA A 284 9.19 -17.55 -17.18
N ILE A 285 9.46 -18.86 -17.11
CA ILE A 285 10.78 -19.45 -17.33
C ILE A 285 11.24 -19.19 -18.77
N GLU A 286 10.38 -19.43 -19.75
CA GLU A 286 10.70 -19.20 -21.17
C GLU A 286 11.01 -17.72 -21.43
N TRP A 287 10.18 -16.82 -20.89
CA TRP A 287 10.41 -15.40 -21.03
C TRP A 287 11.73 -14.96 -20.39
N ALA A 288 12.01 -15.41 -19.16
CA ALA A 288 13.25 -15.09 -18.44
C ALA A 288 14.49 -15.54 -19.20
N LYS A 289 14.48 -16.76 -19.76
CA LYS A 289 15.58 -17.27 -20.61
C LYS A 289 15.85 -16.35 -21.79
N LYS A 290 14.79 -15.93 -22.51
CA LYS A 290 14.90 -15.03 -23.67
C LYS A 290 15.41 -13.64 -23.27
N TYR A 291 14.95 -13.11 -22.14
CA TYR A 291 15.33 -11.81 -21.64
C TYR A 291 16.81 -11.74 -21.26
N PHE A 292 17.30 -12.71 -20.47
CA PHE A 292 18.70 -12.73 -20.04
C PHE A 292 19.68 -13.15 -21.16
N ALA A 293 19.23 -13.87 -22.18
CA ALA A 293 20.06 -14.18 -23.34
C ALA A 293 20.33 -12.99 -24.26
N ARG A 294 19.60 -11.86 -24.10
CA ARG A 294 19.79 -10.63 -24.88
C ARG A 294 20.75 -9.64 -24.23
N LYS A 295 21.17 -9.90 -22.98
CA LYS A 295 22.17 -9.12 -22.25
C LYS A 295 23.54 -9.78 -22.34
#